data_c939c5a2f6e7fccbdc3ed9e7dc82da63
#
_entry.id   c939c5a2f6e7fccbdc3ed9e7dc82da63
#
_cell.length_a   1.000
_cell.length_b   1.000
_cell.length_c   1.000
_cell.angle_alpha   90.00
_cell.angle_beta   90.00
_cell.angle_gamma   90.00
#
_symmetry.space_group_name_H-M   'P 1'
#
loop_
_entity.id
_entity.type
_entity.pdbx_description
1 polymer ?
#
loop_
_entity_poly.entity_id
_entity_poly.type
_entity_poly.pdbx_seq_one_letter_code
_entity_poly.pdbx_strand_id
1 'polypeptide(L)'
;MRLRTILHLPMIAIGFAAALPVLADAALDGARARWQTAALGNYEYGYQKYCDCHRENPPETTVTVRGGSVTGVRHRPSGSTTDVPGKDFEYYWTVDGLFALIASAQQRGVQVRATYDAELGFPREIYIDYDTKLIGDELDVRLTSVTRLDAAR
;
A
#
# COMPACT_ATOMS: atom_id res chain seq x y z
N MET A 1 -68.52 -21.29 35.77
CA MET A 1 -67.89 -21.36 34.43
C MET A 1 -66.88 -20.20 34.36
N ARG A 2 -65.54 -20.46 34.52
CA ARG A 2 -64.49 -19.41 34.55
C ARG A 2 -63.71 -19.51 33.25
N LEU A 3 -63.85 -18.47 32.43
CA LEU A 3 -63.07 -18.32 31.17
C LEU A 3 -61.61 -17.94 31.49
N ARG A 4 -60.69 -18.76 31.08
CA ARG A 4 -59.19 -18.44 31.14
C ARG A 4 -58.81 -17.79 29.84
N THR A 5 -58.51 -16.50 29.92
CA THR A 5 -57.92 -15.75 28.82
C THR A 5 -56.41 -16.09 28.73
N ILE A 6 -56.00 -16.72 27.62
CA ILE A 6 -54.60 -17.02 27.33
C ILE A 6 -54.01 -15.81 26.62
N LEU A 7 -53.05 -15.12 27.28
CA LEU A 7 -52.34 -14.01 26.74
C LEU A 7 -51.15 -14.53 25.90
N HIS A 8 -51.26 -14.41 24.56
CA HIS A 8 -50.13 -14.73 23.66
C HIS A 8 -49.19 -13.55 23.58
N LEU A 9 -47.98 -13.71 24.12
CA LEU A 9 -46.87 -12.75 23.96
C LEU A 9 -46.17 -13.01 22.61
N PRO A 10 -46.01 -12.01 21.74
CA PRO A 10 -45.24 -12.19 20.50
C PRO A 10 -43.73 -12.24 20.83
N MET A 11 -43.10 -13.32 20.41
CA MET A 11 -41.66 -13.52 20.49
C MET A 11 -40.97 -12.72 19.38
N ILE A 12 -40.34 -11.58 19.72
CA ILE A 12 -39.56 -10.79 18.77
C ILE A 12 -38.21 -11.49 18.60
N ALA A 13 -38.01 -12.12 17.44
CA ALA A 13 -36.70 -12.66 17.05
C ALA A 13 -35.79 -11.49 16.62
N ILE A 14 -34.84 -11.13 17.48
CA ILE A 14 -33.77 -10.19 17.12
C ILE A 14 -32.75 -10.96 16.25
N GLY A 15 -32.84 -10.75 14.94
CA GLY A 15 -31.84 -11.27 13.99
C GLY A 15 -30.51 -10.57 14.20
N PHE A 16 -29.53 -11.27 14.73
CA PHE A 16 -28.13 -10.82 14.75
C PHE A 16 -27.60 -10.94 13.32
N ALA A 17 -27.51 -9.85 12.58
CA ALA A 17 -26.77 -9.78 11.35
C ALA A 17 -25.25 -9.82 11.74
N ALA A 18 -24.64 -11.00 11.66
CA ALA A 18 -23.20 -11.14 11.77
C ALA A 18 -22.58 -10.40 10.58
N ALA A 19 -21.95 -9.26 10.82
CA ALA A 19 -21.06 -8.62 9.85
C ALA A 19 -19.94 -9.61 9.54
N LEU A 20 -19.88 -10.07 8.29
CA LEU A 20 -18.75 -10.90 7.82
C LEU A 20 -17.50 -10.07 7.97
N PRO A 21 -16.43 -10.57 8.62
CA PRO A 21 -15.15 -9.88 8.64
C PRO A 21 -14.71 -9.72 7.19
N VAL A 22 -14.36 -8.49 6.78
CA VAL A 22 -13.64 -8.25 5.55
C VAL A 22 -12.38 -9.10 5.68
N LEU A 23 -12.23 -10.10 4.82
CA LEU A 23 -11.04 -10.95 4.79
C LEU A 23 -9.89 -10.01 4.48
N ALA A 24 -9.08 -9.68 5.51
CA ALA A 24 -7.83 -8.99 5.32
C ALA A 24 -7.02 -9.78 4.28
N ASP A 25 -6.40 -9.08 3.35
CA ASP A 25 -5.54 -9.75 2.37
C ASP A 25 -4.35 -10.38 3.10
N ALA A 26 -4.39 -11.70 3.26
CA ALA A 26 -3.36 -12.45 3.99
C ALA A 26 -1.96 -12.24 3.38
N ALA A 27 -1.88 -11.96 2.09
CA ALA A 27 -0.61 -11.67 1.41
C ALA A 27 -0.06 -10.31 1.87
N LEU A 28 -0.89 -9.29 1.94
CA LEU A 28 -0.54 -7.97 2.45
C LEU A 28 -0.09 -8.02 3.91
N ASP A 29 -0.87 -8.70 4.76
CA ASP A 29 -0.57 -8.79 6.20
C ASP A 29 0.72 -9.57 6.46
N GLY A 30 0.92 -10.69 5.78
CA GLY A 30 2.15 -11.48 5.87
C GLY A 30 3.39 -10.71 5.38
N ALA A 31 3.24 -9.94 4.30
CA ALA A 31 4.31 -9.10 3.77
C ALA A 31 4.67 -7.96 4.73
N ARG A 32 3.66 -7.27 5.27
CA ARG A 32 3.84 -6.20 6.26
C ARG A 32 4.51 -6.73 7.54
N ALA A 33 4.14 -7.91 8.01
CA ALA A 33 4.77 -8.54 9.18
C ALA A 33 6.26 -8.82 8.95
N ARG A 34 6.66 -9.32 7.76
CA ARG A 34 8.08 -9.50 7.41
C ARG A 34 8.83 -8.17 7.39
N TRP A 35 8.26 -7.14 6.77
CA TRP A 35 8.84 -5.81 6.74
C TRP A 35 9.07 -5.23 8.14
N GLN A 36 8.08 -5.33 9.00
CA GLN A 36 8.19 -4.88 10.39
C GLN A 36 9.26 -5.66 11.16
N THR A 37 9.37 -6.98 10.94
CA THR A 37 10.40 -7.82 11.55
C THR A 37 11.80 -7.44 11.08
N ALA A 38 11.97 -7.03 9.81
CA ALA A 38 13.25 -6.57 9.27
C ALA A 38 13.73 -5.27 9.93
N ALA A 39 12.84 -4.49 10.53
CA ALA A 39 13.11 -3.28 11.33
C ALA A 39 14.09 -2.30 10.64
N LEU A 40 13.84 -2.00 9.37
CA LEU A 40 14.65 -1.07 8.59
C LEU A 40 14.22 0.37 8.91
N GLY A 41 14.87 1.00 9.91
CA GLY A 41 14.61 2.40 10.26
C GLY A 41 15.15 3.40 9.23
N ASN A 42 16.28 3.06 8.59
CA ASN A 42 16.91 3.84 7.54
C ASN A 42 17.21 2.93 6.35
N TYR A 43 16.79 3.32 5.15
CA TYR A 43 16.98 2.53 3.94
C TYR A 43 16.90 3.40 2.69
N GLU A 44 17.40 2.86 1.59
CA GLU A 44 17.18 3.35 0.23
C GLU A 44 16.46 2.28 -0.57
N TYR A 45 15.66 2.71 -1.54
CA TYR A 45 15.05 1.80 -2.49
C TYR A 45 15.00 2.38 -3.90
N GLY A 46 15.09 1.49 -4.90
CA GLY A 46 14.87 1.83 -6.29
C GLY A 46 13.38 1.93 -6.58
N TYR A 47 12.95 3.00 -7.24
CA TYR A 47 11.56 3.34 -7.48
C TYR A 47 11.33 3.66 -8.94
N GLN A 48 10.28 3.09 -9.52
CA GLN A 48 9.78 3.43 -10.85
C GLN A 48 8.26 3.58 -10.79
N LYS A 49 7.74 4.68 -11.34
CA LYS A 49 6.30 4.91 -11.49
C LYS A 49 5.98 4.95 -12.97
N TYR A 50 5.11 4.06 -13.40
CA TYR A 50 4.62 3.98 -14.77
C TYR A 50 3.31 4.75 -14.89
N CYS A 51 3.10 5.39 -16.04
CA CYS A 51 1.83 6.01 -16.41
C CYS A 51 1.71 5.96 -17.93
N ASP A 52 0.50 5.99 -18.46
CA ASP A 52 0.25 6.11 -19.91
C ASP A 52 0.78 7.41 -20.51
N CYS A 53 1.21 8.34 -19.66
CA CYS A 53 1.75 9.64 -20.06
C CYS A 53 3.17 9.57 -20.63
N HIS A 54 3.89 8.46 -20.46
CA HIS A 54 5.25 8.26 -20.97
C HIS A 54 5.34 7.04 -21.87
N ARG A 55 5.82 7.25 -23.09
CA ARG A 55 6.10 6.16 -24.06
C ARG A 55 7.41 5.42 -23.77
N GLU A 56 8.23 5.93 -22.86
CA GLU A 56 9.51 5.36 -22.47
C GLU A 56 9.42 4.88 -21.01
N ASN A 57 10.24 3.88 -20.67
CA ASN A 57 10.36 3.44 -19.28
C ASN A 57 10.77 4.63 -18.40
N PRO A 58 10.08 4.89 -17.29
CA PRO A 58 10.46 5.96 -16.39
C PRO A 58 11.89 5.74 -15.90
N PRO A 59 12.68 6.80 -15.70
CA PRO A 59 14.01 6.68 -15.13
C PRO A 59 13.92 6.07 -13.74
N GLU A 60 14.89 5.21 -13.43
CA GLU A 60 15.02 4.69 -12.08
C GLU A 60 15.30 5.85 -11.10
N THR A 61 14.56 5.87 -10.03
CA THR A 61 14.66 6.88 -8.97
C THR A 61 15.11 6.19 -7.69
N THR A 62 16.14 6.70 -7.04
CA THR A 62 16.51 6.25 -5.69
C THR A 62 15.79 7.12 -4.67
N VAL A 63 15.05 6.50 -3.77
CA VAL A 63 14.37 7.16 -2.64
C VAL A 63 15.08 6.78 -1.35
N THR A 64 15.47 7.79 -0.57
CA THR A 64 16.12 7.62 0.74
C THR A 64 15.12 7.89 1.84
N VAL A 65 14.98 6.95 2.77
CA VAL A 65 14.12 7.05 3.95
C VAL A 65 14.97 7.03 5.21
N ARG A 66 14.73 7.99 6.12
CA ARG A 66 15.36 8.04 7.45
C ARG A 66 14.31 8.40 8.49
N GLY A 67 14.31 7.69 9.61
CA GLY A 67 13.38 7.94 10.69
C GLY A 67 11.89 7.90 10.26
N GLY A 68 11.54 7.02 9.31
CA GLY A 68 10.17 6.88 8.82
C GLY A 68 9.70 7.98 7.86
N SER A 69 10.60 8.83 7.36
CA SER A 69 10.29 9.90 6.41
C SER A 69 11.20 9.85 5.18
N VAL A 70 10.67 10.26 4.02
CA VAL A 70 11.49 10.47 2.81
C VAL A 70 12.39 11.67 3.04
N THR A 71 13.70 11.48 2.94
CA THR A 71 14.72 12.52 3.19
C THR A 71 15.59 12.81 1.97
N GLY A 72 15.47 12.01 0.91
CA GLY A 72 16.20 12.21 -0.33
C GLY A 72 15.55 11.47 -1.48
N VAL A 73 15.56 12.09 -2.65
CA VAL A 73 15.08 11.50 -3.90
C VAL A 73 16.03 11.88 -5.01
N ARG A 74 16.51 10.90 -5.77
CA ARG A 74 17.47 11.10 -6.84
C ARG A 74 17.07 10.35 -8.09
N HIS A 75 16.81 11.08 -9.17
CA HIS A 75 16.57 10.48 -10.47
C HIS A 75 17.90 10.01 -11.10
N ARG A 76 17.84 8.87 -11.77
CA ARG A 76 18.96 8.34 -12.58
C ARG A 76 18.55 8.31 -14.05
N PRO A 77 18.46 9.44 -14.74
CA PRO A 77 18.39 9.42 -16.20
C PRO A 77 19.72 8.86 -16.75
N SER A 78 19.68 8.23 -17.89
CA SER A 78 20.88 7.69 -18.53
C SER A 78 21.96 8.76 -18.64
N GLY A 79 23.07 8.57 -17.91
CA GLY A 79 24.25 9.45 -17.94
C GLY A 79 24.27 10.63 -16.96
N SER A 80 23.26 10.84 -16.13
CA SER A 80 23.24 11.92 -15.13
C SER A 80 22.43 11.52 -13.90
N THR A 81 22.74 12.15 -12.77
CA THR A 81 21.97 12.02 -11.53
C THR A 81 21.46 13.39 -11.12
N THR A 82 20.15 13.53 -10.90
CA THR A 82 19.55 14.80 -10.50
C THR A 82 18.78 14.61 -9.19
N ASP A 83 19.11 15.43 -8.20
CA ASP A 83 18.39 15.46 -6.93
C ASP A 83 17.04 16.16 -7.10
N VAL A 84 16.00 15.57 -6.53
CA VAL A 84 14.65 16.15 -6.49
C VAL A 84 14.60 17.16 -5.35
N PRO A 85 14.01 18.36 -5.56
CA PRO A 85 13.82 19.31 -4.46
C PRO A 85 12.99 18.75 -3.32
N GLY A 86 13.36 19.07 -2.07
CA GLY A 86 12.68 18.53 -0.88
C GLY A 86 11.18 18.82 -0.80
N LYS A 87 10.71 19.92 -1.41
CA LYS A 87 9.28 20.22 -1.52
C LYS A 87 8.48 19.20 -2.32
N ASP A 88 9.14 18.41 -3.16
CA ASP A 88 8.51 17.41 -4.03
C ASP A 88 8.60 15.99 -3.45
N PHE A 89 9.15 15.82 -2.23
CA PHE A 89 9.23 14.51 -1.57
C PHE A 89 7.86 13.93 -1.21
N GLU A 90 6.82 14.73 -1.11
CA GLU A 90 5.43 14.30 -0.87
C GLU A 90 4.87 13.38 -1.98
N TYR A 91 5.47 13.40 -3.17
CA TYR A 91 5.09 12.50 -4.27
C TYR A 91 5.73 11.11 -4.18
N TYR A 92 6.54 10.87 -3.15
CA TYR A 92 7.22 9.61 -2.93
C TYR A 92 6.81 9.02 -1.57
N TRP A 93 6.62 7.73 -1.54
CA TRP A 93 6.16 7.02 -0.34
C TRP A 93 7.31 6.34 0.39
N THR A 94 7.21 6.21 1.69
CA THR A 94 7.95 5.18 2.42
C THR A 94 7.37 3.80 2.12
N VAL A 95 8.08 2.72 2.41
CA VAL A 95 7.52 1.36 2.26
C VAL A 95 6.26 1.19 3.11
N ASP A 96 6.24 1.75 4.33
CA ASP A 96 5.03 1.74 5.18
C ASP A 96 3.87 2.53 4.56
N GLY A 97 4.18 3.66 3.90
CA GLY A 97 3.21 4.43 3.13
C GLY A 97 2.62 3.66 1.96
N LEU A 98 3.43 2.85 1.26
CA LEU A 98 2.95 1.96 0.19
C LEU A 98 2.04 0.86 0.73
N PHE A 99 2.35 0.26 1.89
CA PHE A 99 1.43 -0.67 2.54
C PHE A 99 0.10 -0.03 2.91
N ALA A 100 0.13 1.21 3.43
CA ALA A 100 -1.09 1.95 3.75
C ALA A 100 -1.91 2.27 2.50
N LEU A 101 -1.25 2.63 1.40
CA LEU A 101 -1.88 2.89 0.10
C LEU A 101 -2.62 1.66 -0.43
N ILE A 102 -1.96 0.48 -0.44
CA ILE A 102 -2.55 -0.79 -0.85
C ILE A 102 -3.78 -1.12 0.02
N ALA A 103 -3.64 -1.07 1.34
CA ALA A 103 -4.73 -1.36 2.27
C ALA A 103 -5.93 -0.42 2.06
N SER A 104 -5.68 0.88 1.88
CA SER A 104 -6.73 1.87 1.62
C SER A 104 -7.44 1.61 0.30
N ALA A 105 -6.73 1.23 -0.76
CA ALA A 105 -7.31 0.91 -2.05
C ALA A 105 -8.20 -0.35 -1.96
N GLN A 106 -7.73 -1.39 -1.29
CA GLN A 106 -8.52 -2.61 -1.05
C GLN A 106 -9.80 -2.33 -0.26
N GLN A 107 -9.72 -1.51 0.81
CA GLN A 107 -10.88 -1.11 1.60
C GLN A 107 -11.93 -0.35 0.79
N ARG A 108 -11.51 0.41 -0.21
CA ARG A 108 -12.41 1.11 -1.14
C ARG A 108 -13.00 0.20 -2.22
N GLY A 109 -12.55 -1.05 -2.31
CA GLY A 109 -13.03 -2.02 -3.29
C GLY A 109 -12.60 -1.71 -4.73
N VAL A 110 -11.54 -0.91 -4.93
CA VAL A 110 -10.95 -0.68 -6.25
C VAL A 110 -10.05 -1.85 -6.65
N GLN A 111 -9.75 -1.98 -7.94
CA GLN A 111 -8.91 -3.08 -8.41
C GLN A 111 -7.45 -2.88 -7.94
N VAL A 112 -6.94 -3.84 -7.18
CA VAL A 112 -5.56 -3.83 -6.67
C VAL A 112 -4.86 -5.13 -7.02
N ARG A 113 -3.63 -5.03 -7.54
CA ARG A 113 -2.68 -6.13 -7.66
C ARG A 113 -1.37 -5.71 -7.02
N ALA A 114 -0.85 -6.52 -6.12
CA ALA A 114 0.44 -6.28 -5.49
C ALA A 114 1.23 -7.57 -5.36
N THR A 115 2.53 -7.48 -5.59
CA THR A 115 3.50 -8.54 -5.32
C THR A 115 4.49 -8.05 -4.26
N TYR A 116 5.03 -8.99 -3.49
CA TYR A 116 5.86 -8.66 -2.34
C TYR A 116 7.18 -9.41 -2.40
N ASP A 117 8.22 -8.80 -1.87
CA ASP A 117 9.50 -9.45 -1.67
C ASP A 117 9.37 -10.63 -0.70
N ALA A 118 9.99 -11.75 -1.05
CA ALA A 118 9.84 -12.97 -0.26
C ALA A 118 10.58 -12.92 1.08
N GLU A 119 11.68 -12.17 1.16
CA GLU A 119 12.55 -12.07 2.33
C GLU A 119 12.17 -10.89 3.22
N LEU A 120 12.18 -9.69 2.69
CA LEU A 120 11.93 -8.47 3.44
C LEU A 120 10.44 -8.08 3.48
N GLY A 121 9.65 -8.56 2.56
CA GLY A 121 8.22 -8.30 2.51
C GLY A 121 7.82 -6.98 1.84
N PHE A 122 8.72 -6.10 1.44
CA PHE A 122 8.34 -4.84 0.80
C PHE A 122 7.55 -5.07 -0.50
N PRO A 123 6.63 -4.18 -0.89
CA PRO A 123 5.91 -4.28 -2.16
C PRO A 123 6.88 -4.13 -3.34
N ARG A 124 6.94 -5.11 -4.22
CA ARG A 124 7.78 -5.08 -5.44
C ARG A 124 7.05 -4.46 -6.62
N GLU A 125 5.79 -4.79 -6.77
CA GLU A 125 4.92 -4.25 -7.80
C GLU A 125 3.58 -3.90 -7.18
N ILE A 126 3.05 -2.74 -7.53
CA ILE A 126 1.76 -2.25 -7.07
C ILE A 126 1.04 -1.70 -8.29
N TYR A 127 -0.11 -2.26 -8.61
CA TYR A 127 -1.04 -1.73 -9.59
C TYR A 127 -2.37 -1.46 -8.92
N ILE A 128 -2.87 -0.24 -9.04
CA ILE A 128 -4.16 0.19 -8.53
C ILE A 128 -4.90 0.88 -9.67
N ASP A 129 -6.07 0.39 -10.00
CA ASP A 129 -6.98 0.99 -10.97
C ASP A 129 -8.16 1.56 -10.17
N TYR A 130 -8.23 2.89 -10.12
CA TYR A 130 -9.20 3.59 -9.29
C TYR A 130 -10.61 3.61 -9.90
N ASP A 131 -10.72 3.60 -11.23
CA ASP A 131 -11.97 3.46 -11.96
C ASP A 131 -11.75 2.75 -13.30
N THR A 132 -12.10 1.47 -13.39
CA THR A 132 -11.95 0.62 -14.59
C THR A 132 -12.60 1.16 -15.86
N LYS A 133 -13.34 2.25 -15.78
CA LYS A 133 -13.98 2.93 -16.92
C LYS A 133 -13.20 4.16 -17.41
N LEU A 134 -12.22 4.60 -16.64
CA LEU A 134 -11.34 5.70 -16.97
C LEU A 134 -9.99 5.18 -17.43
N ILE A 135 -9.34 5.90 -18.32
CA ILE A 135 -7.99 5.62 -18.80
C ILE A 135 -7.08 6.68 -18.20
N GLY A 136 -5.97 6.26 -17.57
CA GLY A 136 -4.94 7.17 -17.05
C GLY A 136 -5.15 7.55 -15.58
N ASP A 137 -6.06 6.89 -14.85
CA ASP A 137 -6.21 7.01 -13.40
C ASP A 137 -5.51 5.87 -12.63
N GLU A 138 -4.83 4.99 -13.36
CA GLU A 138 -4.09 3.88 -12.78
C GLU A 138 -2.80 4.35 -12.11
N LEU A 139 -2.45 3.67 -11.05
CA LEU A 139 -1.13 3.76 -10.41
C LEU A 139 -0.37 2.44 -10.62
N ASP A 140 0.75 2.50 -11.34
CA ASP A 140 1.70 1.38 -11.48
C ASP A 140 3.04 1.81 -10.89
N VAL A 141 3.46 1.12 -9.83
CA VAL A 141 4.69 1.40 -9.09
C VAL A 141 5.49 0.13 -8.92
N ARG A 142 6.82 0.23 -9.14
CA ARG A 142 7.76 -0.87 -8.91
C ARG A 142 8.90 -0.45 -8.01
N LEU A 143 9.23 -1.31 -7.06
CA LEU A 143 10.43 -1.22 -6.24
C LEU A 143 11.44 -2.28 -6.71
N THR A 144 12.62 -1.84 -7.12
CA THR A 144 13.64 -2.74 -7.70
C THR A 144 14.58 -3.32 -6.66
N SER A 145 14.84 -2.58 -5.58
CA SER A 145 15.76 -2.98 -4.51
C SER A 145 15.43 -2.23 -3.23
N VAL A 146 15.76 -2.82 -2.10
CA VAL A 146 15.75 -2.13 -0.79
C VAL A 146 17.09 -2.42 -0.12
N THR A 147 17.79 -1.38 0.30
CA THR A 147 19.10 -1.48 0.95
C THR A 147 19.07 -0.75 2.29
N ARG A 148 19.50 -1.42 3.35
CA ARG A 148 19.66 -0.81 4.68
C ARG A 148 20.75 0.28 4.62
N LEU A 149 20.48 1.40 5.26
CA LEU A 149 21.46 2.45 5.51
C LEU A 149 21.90 2.42 6.97
N ASP A 150 23.16 2.70 7.21
CA ASP A 150 23.67 2.90 8.56
C ASP A 150 23.00 4.13 9.20
N ALA A 151 22.93 4.13 10.53
CA ALA A 151 22.54 5.32 11.27
C ALA A 151 23.51 6.46 10.90
N ALA A 152 22.97 7.64 10.61
CA ALA A 152 23.81 8.81 10.42
C ALA A 152 24.64 9.02 11.71
N ARG A 153 25.97 9.02 11.56
CA ARG A 153 26.90 9.32 12.68
C ARG A 153 26.80 10.79 13.04
#